data_d7c9020b13e4e3ff2c98971c642dcc52
#
_entry.id   d7c9020b13e4e3ff2c98971c642dcc52
#
_cell.length_a   1.000
_cell.length_b   1.000
_cell.length_c   1.000
_cell.angle_alpha   90.00
_cell.angle_beta   90.00
_cell.angle_gamma   90.00
#
_symmetry.space_group_name_H-M   'P 1'
#
loop_
_entity.id
_entity.type
_entity.pdbx_description
1 polymer ?
#
loop_
_entity_poly.entity_id
_entity_poly.type
_entity_poly.pdbx_seq_one_letter_code
_entity_poly.pdbx_strand_id
1 'polypeptide(L)'
;MSQILTDGNTRVTFVPSIASITAPTVAELTAGGIVALENTLTDDGLSIEFDEGVVTGPTLASVQDFEGPGRIKANIELTGYRDSSPASDRMWTVMVRGTAGYLVVRTALAATTGYAAAQKVDVYGVTCGERRKLPVERESYEKFAIKMFASSTYNIDSTVAA
;
A
#
# COMPACT_ATOMS: atom_id res chain seq x y z
N MET A 1 22.23 9.18 -16.29
CA MET A 1 20.91 8.70 -15.87
C MET A 1 20.99 8.38 -14.39
N SER A 2 20.14 8.96 -13.56
CA SER A 2 20.10 8.71 -12.11
C SER A 2 18.88 7.85 -11.79
N GLN A 3 19.12 6.65 -11.30
CA GLN A 3 18.06 5.71 -10.88
C GLN A 3 17.71 5.96 -9.42
N ILE A 4 16.47 5.67 -9.04
CA ILE A 4 16.00 5.75 -7.66
C ILE A 4 16.36 4.43 -6.96
N LEU A 5 17.16 4.51 -5.91
CA LEU A 5 17.47 3.37 -5.04
C LEU A 5 16.28 3.11 -4.11
N THR A 6 15.85 1.86 -4.00
CA THR A 6 14.71 1.47 -3.16
C THR A 6 15.12 1.08 -1.74
N ASP A 7 16.34 0.53 -1.57
CA ASP A 7 16.83 0.07 -0.27
C ASP A 7 16.90 1.20 0.75
N GLY A 8 16.17 1.07 1.85
CA GLY A 8 16.08 2.08 2.90
C GLY A 8 15.33 3.36 2.51
N ASN A 9 14.81 3.46 1.28
CA ASN A 9 14.17 4.65 0.72
C ASN A 9 12.66 4.45 0.45
N THR A 10 12.07 3.47 1.09
CA THR A 10 10.62 3.22 0.99
C THR A 10 9.98 3.38 2.36
N ARG A 11 8.97 4.21 2.45
CA ARG A 11 8.15 4.38 3.64
C ARG A 11 6.72 3.95 3.36
N VAL A 12 6.17 3.11 4.22
CA VAL A 12 4.82 2.58 4.10
C VAL A 12 4.05 2.89 5.38
N THR A 13 2.89 3.51 5.24
CA THR A 13 2.05 3.89 6.38
C THR A 13 0.59 3.53 6.11
N PHE A 14 -0.06 2.90 7.07
CA PHE A 14 -1.51 2.74 7.06
C PHE A 14 -2.14 3.92 7.80
N VAL A 15 -3.04 4.64 7.12
CA VAL A 15 -3.70 5.85 7.61
C VAL A 15 -5.21 5.60 7.68
N PRO A 16 -5.85 5.81 8.84
CA PRO A 16 -7.28 5.53 9.00
C PRO A 16 -8.18 6.41 8.14
N SER A 17 -7.80 7.67 7.91
CA SER A 17 -8.63 8.63 7.18
C SER A 17 -7.76 9.64 6.42
N ILE A 18 -8.12 9.86 5.17
CA ILE A 18 -7.56 10.90 4.29
C ILE A 18 -8.73 11.60 3.60
N ALA A 19 -8.81 12.93 3.69
CA ALA A 19 -9.89 13.70 3.07
C ALA A 19 -9.75 13.78 1.55
N SER A 20 -8.52 13.91 1.04
CA SER A 20 -8.24 13.95 -0.39
C SER A 20 -7.06 13.07 -0.75
N ILE A 21 -7.30 12.03 -1.53
CA ILE A 21 -6.24 11.09 -1.96
C ILE A 21 -5.23 11.73 -2.93
N THR A 22 -5.61 12.81 -3.61
CA THR A 22 -4.72 13.54 -4.52
C THR A 22 -3.81 14.52 -3.82
N ALA A 23 -4.19 14.95 -2.61
CA ALA A 23 -3.46 15.92 -1.80
C ALA A 23 -3.60 15.59 -0.29
N PRO A 24 -3.06 14.44 0.16
CA PRO A 24 -3.08 14.10 1.58
C PRO A 24 -2.24 15.12 2.35
N THR A 25 -2.71 15.53 3.53
CA THR A 25 -1.99 16.53 4.36
C THR A 25 -0.97 15.87 5.27
N VAL A 26 0.06 16.62 5.64
CA VAL A 26 1.05 16.16 6.63
C VAL A 26 0.37 15.78 7.95
N ALA A 27 -0.65 16.52 8.37
CA ALA A 27 -1.40 16.24 9.59
C ALA A 27 -2.09 14.88 9.55
N GLU A 28 -2.69 14.50 8.43
CA GLU A 28 -3.31 13.18 8.25
C GLU A 28 -2.29 12.05 8.25
N LEU A 29 -1.14 12.26 7.60
CA LEU A 29 -0.07 11.27 7.48
C LEU A 29 0.73 11.08 8.78
N THR A 30 0.57 11.96 9.77
CA THR A 30 1.24 11.91 11.07
C THR A 30 0.26 11.82 12.25
N ALA A 31 -1.03 11.63 11.98
CA ALA A 31 -2.07 11.53 13.00
C ALA A 31 -1.86 10.35 13.96
N GLY A 32 -2.43 10.43 15.15
CA GLY A 32 -2.21 9.45 16.21
C GLY A 32 -2.72 8.03 15.96
N GLY A 33 -3.52 7.81 14.93
CA GLY A 33 -4.08 6.49 14.57
C GLY A 33 -3.32 5.75 13.46
N ILE A 34 -2.25 6.32 12.93
CA ILE A 34 -1.47 5.71 11.85
C ILE A 34 -0.69 4.48 12.32
N VAL A 35 -0.40 3.59 11.40
CA VAL A 35 0.51 2.46 11.62
C VAL A 35 1.69 2.59 10.65
N ALA A 36 2.87 2.85 11.19
CA ALA A 36 4.11 2.86 10.43
C ALA A 36 4.53 1.41 10.15
N LEU A 37 4.73 1.07 8.89
CA LEU A 37 4.95 -0.31 8.44
C LEU A 37 6.36 -0.55 7.93
N GLU A 38 7.14 0.48 7.67
CA GLU A 38 8.47 0.39 7.07
C GLU A 38 9.47 -0.49 7.83
N ASN A 39 9.31 -0.61 9.17
CA ASN A 39 10.15 -1.46 10.01
C ASN A 39 9.49 -2.79 10.39
N THR A 40 8.26 -3.01 9.99
CA THR A 40 7.50 -4.23 10.30
C THR A 40 7.42 -5.15 9.10
N LEU A 41 7.30 -4.59 7.90
CA LEU A 41 7.25 -5.37 6.66
C LEU A 41 8.58 -6.08 6.40
N THR A 42 8.49 -7.27 5.82
CA THR A 42 9.67 -7.97 5.29
C THR A 42 10.21 -7.21 4.07
N ASP A 43 11.43 -7.50 3.65
CA ASP A 43 12.08 -6.86 2.49
C ASP A 43 11.27 -7.02 1.18
N ASP A 44 10.57 -8.14 1.04
CA ASP A 44 9.64 -8.45 -0.06
C ASP A 44 8.16 -8.35 0.34
N GLY A 45 7.88 -7.79 1.51
CA GLY A 45 6.57 -7.81 2.16
C GLY A 45 5.51 -6.86 1.61
N LEU A 46 5.87 -5.97 0.69
CA LEU A 46 4.93 -5.08 0.01
C LEU A 46 4.72 -5.54 -1.42
N SER A 47 3.55 -6.08 -1.72
CA SER A 47 3.14 -6.47 -3.07
C SER A 47 1.93 -5.64 -3.48
N ILE A 48 2.08 -4.87 -4.55
CA ILE A 48 1.00 -4.09 -5.18
C ILE A 48 1.00 -4.43 -6.66
N GLU A 49 -0.07 -5.07 -7.09
CA GLU A 49 -0.26 -5.47 -8.49
C GLU A 49 -1.60 -4.96 -8.99
N PHE A 50 -1.65 -4.61 -10.26
CA PHE A 50 -2.87 -4.19 -10.92
C PHE A 50 -3.31 -5.28 -11.89
N ASP A 51 -4.58 -5.62 -11.82
CA ASP A 51 -5.26 -6.52 -12.76
C ASP A 51 -6.16 -5.66 -13.64
N GLU A 52 -5.83 -5.58 -14.93
CA GLU A 52 -6.54 -4.77 -15.91
C GLU A 52 -7.35 -5.67 -16.85
N GLY A 53 -8.64 -5.41 -16.93
CA GLY A 53 -9.50 -6.03 -17.92
C GLY A 53 -9.25 -5.44 -19.31
N VAL A 54 -9.59 -6.22 -20.33
CA VAL A 54 -9.52 -5.79 -21.74
C VAL A 54 -10.93 -5.63 -22.27
N VAL A 55 -11.16 -4.54 -23.01
CA VAL A 55 -12.40 -4.31 -23.75
C VAL A 55 -12.09 -4.37 -25.24
N THR A 56 -12.80 -5.26 -25.93
CA THR A 56 -12.75 -5.35 -27.40
C THR A 56 -14.10 -4.96 -27.97
N GLY A 57 -14.10 -4.19 -29.04
CA GLY A 57 -15.32 -3.74 -29.72
C GLY A 57 -15.26 -3.94 -31.24
N PRO A 58 -15.18 -5.19 -31.75
CA PRO A 58 -15.17 -5.42 -33.20
C PRO A 58 -16.53 -5.08 -33.82
N THR A 59 -16.50 -4.55 -35.04
CA THR A 59 -17.70 -4.35 -35.88
C THR A 59 -17.70 -5.34 -37.04
N LEU A 60 -18.82 -5.53 -37.69
CA LEU A 60 -18.92 -6.41 -38.89
C LEU A 60 -17.97 -6.03 -40.02
N ALA A 61 -17.56 -4.77 -40.09
CA ALA A 61 -16.61 -4.26 -41.07
C ALA A 61 -15.15 -4.30 -40.59
N SER A 62 -14.89 -4.71 -39.35
CA SER A 62 -13.52 -4.76 -38.80
C SER A 62 -12.79 -5.96 -39.37
N VAL A 63 -11.62 -5.70 -39.93
CA VAL A 63 -10.66 -6.73 -40.39
C VAL A 63 -9.52 -6.89 -39.37
N GLN A 64 -9.53 -6.11 -38.29
CA GLN A 64 -8.54 -6.09 -37.22
C GLN A 64 -9.24 -5.81 -35.91
N ASP A 65 -8.85 -6.54 -34.83
CA ASP A 65 -9.33 -6.28 -33.49
C ASP A 65 -8.50 -5.19 -32.83
N PHE A 66 -9.20 -4.29 -32.15
CA PHE A 66 -8.61 -3.27 -31.29
C PHE A 66 -8.99 -3.55 -29.84
N GLU A 67 -8.02 -3.39 -28.96
CA GLU A 67 -8.19 -3.58 -27.51
C GLU A 67 -8.07 -2.24 -26.80
N GLY A 68 -8.88 -2.06 -25.77
CA GLY A 68 -8.82 -0.92 -24.86
C GLY A 68 -8.77 -1.37 -23.42
N PRO A 69 -8.27 -0.51 -22.51
CA PRO A 69 -8.25 -0.81 -21.08
C PRO A 69 -9.68 -0.91 -20.53
N GLY A 70 -9.94 -1.99 -19.79
CA GLY A 70 -11.21 -2.24 -19.13
C GLY A 70 -11.20 -1.82 -17.66
N ARG A 71 -11.82 -2.63 -16.81
CA ARG A 71 -11.82 -2.39 -15.37
C ARG A 71 -10.45 -2.71 -14.76
N ILE A 72 -10.03 -1.87 -13.80
CA ILE A 72 -8.78 -2.06 -13.06
C ILE A 72 -9.09 -2.47 -11.63
N LYS A 73 -8.29 -3.37 -11.08
CA LYS A 73 -8.33 -3.79 -9.68
C LYS A 73 -6.92 -3.81 -9.12
N ALA A 74 -6.72 -3.19 -7.97
CA ALA A 74 -5.48 -3.30 -7.22
C ALA A 74 -5.51 -4.54 -6.34
N ASN A 75 -4.49 -5.39 -6.44
CA ASN A 75 -4.24 -6.52 -5.56
C ASN A 75 -3.07 -6.16 -4.67
N ILE A 76 -3.33 -6.01 -3.37
CA ILE A 76 -2.33 -5.59 -2.40
C ILE A 76 -2.21 -6.67 -1.33
N GLU A 77 -0.99 -7.11 -1.06
CA GLU A 77 -0.67 -8.02 0.03
C GLU A 77 0.52 -7.48 0.81
N LEU A 78 0.39 -7.51 2.13
CA LEU A 78 1.44 -7.11 3.05
C LEU A 78 1.90 -8.33 3.85
N THR A 79 3.21 -8.52 3.95
CA THR A 79 3.83 -9.53 4.80
C THR A 79 4.74 -8.85 5.80
N GLY A 80 4.55 -9.14 7.07
CA GLY A 80 5.29 -8.52 8.15
C GLY A 80 5.72 -9.48 9.22
N TYR A 81 6.63 -9.01 10.07
CA TYR A 81 7.08 -9.71 11.26
C TYR A 81 6.17 -9.43 12.45
N ARG A 82 6.04 -10.42 13.33
CA ARG A 82 5.40 -10.26 14.64
C ARG A 82 6.39 -9.67 15.63
N ASP A 83 5.88 -8.85 16.53
CA ASP A 83 6.64 -8.37 17.68
C ASP A 83 6.09 -8.98 18.98
N SER A 84 6.95 -9.27 19.94
CA SER A 84 6.56 -9.81 21.25
C SER A 84 5.84 -8.78 22.12
N SER A 85 6.06 -7.49 21.86
CA SER A 85 5.40 -6.40 22.57
C SER A 85 4.13 -5.95 21.82
N PRO A 86 2.94 -6.02 22.42
CA PRO A 86 1.71 -5.57 21.78
C PRO A 86 1.73 -4.09 21.36
N ALA A 87 2.51 -3.27 22.05
CA ALA A 87 2.66 -1.85 21.72
C ALA A 87 3.44 -1.62 20.42
N SER A 88 4.37 -2.51 20.09
CA SER A 88 5.17 -2.49 18.86
C SER A 88 4.49 -3.28 17.73
N ASP A 89 3.70 -4.31 18.06
CA ASP A 89 3.00 -5.18 17.10
C ASP A 89 1.71 -4.53 16.56
N ARG A 90 1.82 -3.28 16.13
CA ARG A 90 0.67 -2.48 15.72
C ARG A 90 0.03 -2.97 14.43
N MET A 91 0.80 -3.47 13.50
CA MET A 91 0.27 -4.06 12.27
C MET A 91 -0.67 -5.23 12.59
N TRP A 92 -0.32 -6.06 13.56
CA TRP A 92 -1.17 -7.17 14.00
C TRP A 92 -2.38 -6.72 14.81
N THR A 93 -2.22 -5.76 15.70
CA THR A 93 -3.27 -5.35 16.64
C THR A 93 -4.30 -4.40 16.04
N VAL A 94 -3.90 -3.53 15.11
CA VAL A 94 -4.74 -2.48 14.52
C VAL A 94 -5.33 -2.92 13.18
N MET A 95 -4.53 -3.57 12.33
CA MET A 95 -4.97 -3.93 10.97
C MET A 95 -5.72 -5.27 10.97
N VAL A 96 -6.85 -5.30 11.67
CA VAL A 96 -7.72 -6.48 11.75
C VAL A 96 -8.69 -6.51 10.57
N ARG A 97 -9.25 -7.70 10.28
CA ARG A 97 -10.24 -7.87 9.21
C ARG A 97 -11.38 -6.86 9.33
N GLY A 98 -11.68 -6.19 8.22
CA GLY A 98 -12.75 -5.20 8.14
C GLY A 98 -12.31 -3.76 8.47
N THR A 99 -11.08 -3.55 8.93
CA THR A 99 -10.56 -2.21 9.15
C THR A 99 -10.33 -1.51 7.82
N ALA A 100 -11.02 -0.40 7.59
CA ALA A 100 -10.88 0.42 6.41
C ALA A 100 -9.86 1.55 6.65
N GLY A 101 -9.18 1.96 5.61
CA GLY A 101 -8.23 3.06 5.64
C GLY A 101 -7.50 3.23 4.32
N TYR A 102 -6.35 3.83 4.40
CA TYR A 102 -5.51 4.13 3.23
C TYR A 102 -4.10 3.61 3.45
N LEU A 103 -3.58 2.91 2.45
CA LEU A 103 -2.17 2.55 2.40
C LEU A 103 -1.42 3.64 1.63
N VAL A 104 -0.45 4.26 2.29
CA VAL A 104 0.38 5.32 1.71
C VAL A 104 1.78 4.79 1.54
N VAL A 105 2.29 4.86 0.31
CA VAL A 105 3.64 4.43 -0.04
C VAL A 105 4.42 5.62 -0.56
N ARG A 106 5.58 5.89 0.03
CA ARG A 106 6.52 6.90 -0.44
C ARG A 106 7.85 6.26 -0.76
N THR A 107 8.35 6.53 -1.96
CA THR A 107 9.67 6.08 -2.44
C THR A 107 10.61 7.26 -2.62
N ALA A 108 11.86 7.00 -2.99
CA ALA A 108 12.88 7.97 -3.35
C ALA A 108 13.42 8.88 -2.23
N LEU A 109 12.94 8.73 -1.01
CA LEU A 109 13.44 9.43 0.17
C LEU A 109 13.67 8.42 1.29
N ALA A 110 14.69 8.65 2.11
CA ALA A 110 14.99 7.78 3.24
C ALA A 110 13.73 7.49 4.08
N ALA A 111 13.52 6.23 4.46
CA ALA A 111 12.34 5.81 5.23
C ALA A 111 12.22 6.57 6.56
N THR A 112 13.34 6.97 7.15
CA THR A 112 13.39 7.76 8.38
C THR A 112 12.99 9.22 8.21
N THR A 113 12.97 9.74 6.96
CA THR A 113 12.55 11.12 6.70
C THR A 113 11.05 11.26 6.93
N GLY A 114 10.63 12.23 7.72
CA GLY A 114 9.22 12.52 7.98
C GLY A 114 8.46 12.95 6.72
N TYR A 115 7.14 12.91 6.79
CA TYR A 115 6.30 13.48 5.74
C TYR A 115 6.40 15.01 5.76
N ALA A 116 6.49 15.61 4.58
CA ALA A 116 6.52 17.06 4.41
C ALA A 116 5.76 17.44 3.12
N ALA A 117 5.34 18.70 3.05
CA ALA A 117 4.68 19.24 1.87
C ALA A 117 5.55 19.06 0.60
N ALA A 118 4.89 18.93 -0.53
CA ALA A 118 5.47 18.71 -1.86
C ALA A 118 6.13 17.34 -2.08
N GLN A 119 6.18 16.45 -1.10
CA GLN A 119 6.61 15.06 -1.32
C GLN A 119 5.59 14.30 -2.18
N LYS A 120 6.06 13.32 -2.92
CA LYS A 120 5.22 12.43 -3.72
C LYS A 120 4.93 11.13 -2.97
N VAL A 121 3.67 10.72 -2.97
CA VAL A 121 3.19 9.49 -2.33
C VAL A 121 2.14 8.81 -3.20
N ASP A 122 2.07 7.50 -3.11
CA ASP A 122 0.98 6.72 -3.69
C ASP A 122 -0.04 6.41 -2.59
N VAL A 123 -1.31 6.65 -2.86
CA VAL A 123 -2.40 6.47 -1.89
C VAL A 123 -3.38 5.44 -2.43
N TYR A 124 -3.63 4.39 -1.66
CA TYR A 124 -4.58 3.32 -1.99
C TYR A 124 -5.66 3.22 -0.93
N GLY A 125 -6.93 3.35 -1.32
CA GLY A 125 -8.06 3.11 -0.42
C GLY A 125 -8.29 1.61 -0.25
N VAL A 126 -8.15 1.10 0.96
CA VAL A 126 -8.12 -0.34 1.24
C VAL A 126 -8.95 -0.71 2.47
N THR A 127 -9.37 -1.97 2.51
CA THR A 127 -9.92 -2.60 3.70
C THR A 127 -9.10 -3.84 4.01
N CYS A 128 -8.69 -3.98 5.26
CA CYS A 128 -7.87 -5.12 5.69
C CYS A 128 -8.65 -6.43 5.62
N GLY A 129 -8.02 -7.46 5.08
CA GLY A 129 -8.50 -8.83 5.14
C GLY A 129 -8.08 -9.54 6.43
N GLU A 130 -8.29 -10.87 6.47
CA GLU A 130 -7.88 -11.68 7.61
C GLU A 130 -6.36 -11.80 7.70
N ARG A 131 -5.86 -11.72 8.91
CA ARG A 131 -4.43 -11.92 9.22
C ARG A 131 -4.11 -13.41 9.15
N ARG A 132 -3.23 -13.79 8.25
CA ARG A 132 -2.81 -15.17 8.05
C ARG A 132 -1.40 -15.37 8.57
N LYS A 133 -1.24 -16.22 9.58
CA LYS A 133 0.09 -16.64 10.02
C LYS A 133 0.75 -17.51 8.94
N LEU A 134 1.98 -17.21 8.63
CA LEU A 134 2.76 -18.00 7.67
C LEU A 134 3.38 -19.22 8.36
N PRO A 135 3.77 -20.27 7.59
CA PRO A 135 4.45 -21.43 8.15
C PRO A 135 5.70 -21.04 8.93
N VAL A 136 5.97 -21.77 10.02
CA VAL A 136 7.16 -21.57 10.83
C VAL A 136 8.38 -22.06 10.06
N GLU A 137 9.36 -21.19 9.92
CA GLU A 137 10.65 -21.48 9.27
C GLU A 137 11.76 -21.54 10.32
N ARG A 138 12.74 -22.42 10.10
CA ARG A 138 13.93 -22.50 10.95
C ARG A 138 14.77 -21.22 10.76
N GLU A 139 15.33 -20.70 11.85
CA GLU A 139 16.19 -19.51 11.86
C GLU A 139 15.51 -18.24 11.32
N SER A 140 14.19 -18.14 11.49
CA SER A 140 13.37 -17.01 11.05
C SER A 140 12.45 -16.52 12.16
N TYR A 141 12.04 -15.27 12.06
CA TYR A 141 11.01 -14.69 12.92
C TYR A 141 9.61 -15.11 12.47
N GLU A 142 8.64 -15.09 13.38
CA GLU A 142 7.23 -15.33 13.03
C GLU A 142 6.73 -14.25 12.06
N LYS A 143 6.19 -14.70 10.94
CA LYS A 143 5.67 -13.84 9.87
C LYS A 143 4.16 -14.03 9.72
N PHE A 144 3.50 -13.02 9.23
CA PHE A 144 2.09 -13.07 8.83
C PHE A 144 1.83 -12.23 7.59
N ALA A 145 0.77 -12.56 6.89
CA ALA A 145 0.34 -11.83 5.70
C ALA A 145 -1.08 -11.30 5.88
N ILE A 146 -1.34 -10.13 5.32
CA ILE A 146 -2.66 -9.51 5.24
C ILE A 146 -2.93 -9.17 3.78
N LYS A 147 -4.03 -9.70 3.24
CA LYS A 147 -4.53 -9.23 1.96
C LYS A 147 -5.33 -7.96 2.15
N MET A 148 -5.01 -6.94 1.38
CA MET A 148 -5.74 -5.67 1.38
C MET A 148 -6.71 -5.66 0.21
N PHE A 149 -7.98 -5.39 0.49
CA PHE A 149 -9.00 -5.26 -0.55
C PHE A 149 -9.13 -3.81 -0.96
N ALA A 150 -9.03 -3.53 -2.25
CA ALA A 150 -9.31 -2.19 -2.78
C ALA A 150 -10.78 -1.85 -2.52
N SER A 151 -11.04 -0.94 -1.59
CA SER A 151 -12.38 -0.54 -1.16
C SER A 151 -12.79 0.85 -1.61
N SER A 152 -11.83 1.63 -2.09
CA SER A 152 -12.05 2.94 -2.70
C SER A 152 -11.02 3.23 -3.78
N THR A 153 -11.04 4.44 -4.31
CA THR A 153 -10.11 4.86 -5.36
C THR A 153 -8.68 4.95 -4.85
N TYR A 154 -7.74 4.87 -5.79
CA TYR A 154 -6.33 5.08 -5.54
C TYR A 154 -5.83 6.30 -6.36
N ASN A 155 -4.72 6.85 -5.96
CA ASN A 155 -4.00 7.87 -6.73
C ASN A 155 -2.50 7.64 -6.63
N ILE A 156 -1.83 7.62 -7.77
CA ILE A 156 -0.38 7.47 -7.87
C ILE A 156 0.24 8.86 -8.02
N ASP A 157 1.40 9.09 -7.42
CA ASP A 157 2.10 10.39 -7.41
C ASP A 157 1.27 11.55 -6.83
N SER A 158 0.49 11.28 -5.80
CA SER A 158 -0.18 12.33 -5.02
C SER A 158 0.85 13.29 -4.42
N THR A 159 0.52 14.57 -4.38
CA THR A 159 1.38 15.58 -3.75
C THR A 159 0.91 15.85 -2.33
N VAL A 160 1.79 15.66 -1.36
CA VAL A 160 1.49 15.95 0.04
C VAL A 160 1.25 17.46 0.22
N ALA A 161 0.11 17.82 0.79
CA ALA A 161 -0.21 19.18 1.16
C ALA A 161 0.37 19.53 2.55
N ALA A 162 0.47 20.81 2.81
CA ALA A 162 0.97 21.33 4.09
C ALA A 162 0.05 20.95 5.26
#